data_64932c8d849d43901510bf0fde810470
#
_entry.id   64932c8d849d43901510bf0fde810470
#
_cell.length_a   1.000
_cell.length_b   1.000
_cell.length_c   1.000
_cell.angle_alpha   90.00
_cell.angle_beta   90.00
_cell.angle_gamma   90.00
#
_symmetry.space_group_name_H-M   'P 1'
#
loop_
_entity.id
_entity.type
_entity.pdbx_description
1 polymer ?
#
loop_
_entity_poly.entity_id
_entity_poly.type
_entity_poly.pdbx_seq_one_letter_code
_entity_poly.pdbx_strand_id
1 'polypeptide(L)'
;GHSKELMTDILRGEWNFEGMVITDQASFYTDYIGDVRPTLYAGVDLMLCTNSSLWKIEDYETSNMYCTLLRRATKNILYAVANSNAMNGVSAKTKIIRVMPDYEKWLIALDCVVGVLCAAGITWAVFLFKKKDKVENPVEEKKAN
;
A
#
# COMPACT_ATOMS: atom_id res chain seq x y z
N GLY A 1 2.01 -17.71 11.75
CA GLY A 1 0.95 -18.25 10.88
C GLY A 1 1.11 -19.72 10.51
N HIS A 2 2.18 -20.42 10.95
CA HIS A 2 2.46 -21.81 10.52
C HIS A 2 1.81 -22.91 11.37
N SER A 3 1.21 -22.58 12.51
CA SER A 3 0.63 -23.61 13.37
C SER A 3 -0.74 -24.02 12.84
N LYS A 4 -0.79 -25.25 12.31
CA LYS A 4 -2.05 -25.87 11.87
C LYS A 4 -2.97 -26.11 13.06
N GLU A 5 -2.44 -26.52 14.19
CA GLU A 5 -3.18 -26.76 15.43
C GLU A 5 -3.94 -25.51 15.86
N LEU A 6 -3.27 -24.35 15.81
CA LEU A 6 -3.91 -23.09 16.19
C LEU A 6 -4.93 -22.61 15.13
N MET A 7 -4.54 -22.61 13.85
CA MET A 7 -5.36 -21.98 12.79
C MET A 7 -6.49 -22.89 12.30
N THR A 8 -6.26 -24.18 12.22
CA THR A 8 -7.25 -25.14 11.71
C THR A 8 -7.98 -25.84 12.84
N ASP A 9 -7.25 -26.45 13.77
CA ASP A 9 -7.86 -27.36 14.73
C ASP A 9 -8.58 -26.57 15.83
N ILE A 10 -7.98 -25.54 16.41
CA ILE A 10 -8.61 -24.70 17.43
C ILE A 10 -9.52 -23.64 16.81
N LEU A 11 -8.96 -22.72 16.00
CA LEU A 11 -9.70 -21.55 15.52
C LEU A 11 -10.91 -21.96 14.65
N ARG A 12 -10.70 -22.86 13.69
CA ARG A 12 -11.77 -23.26 12.77
C ARG A 12 -12.56 -24.49 13.27
N GLY A 13 -11.89 -25.43 13.94
CA GLY A 13 -12.50 -26.64 14.48
C GLY A 13 -13.27 -26.37 15.76
N GLU A 14 -12.59 -25.96 16.84
CA GLU A 14 -13.25 -25.78 18.14
C GLU A 14 -14.07 -24.50 18.23
N TRP A 15 -13.56 -23.38 17.71
CA TRP A 15 -14.25 -22.09 17.77
C TRP A 15 -15.20 -21.82 16.60
N ASN A 16 -15.22 -22.71 15.62
CA ASN A 16 -16.05 -22.64 14.42
C ASN A 16 -15.94 -21.30 13.67
N PHE A 17 -14.71 -20.76 13.57
CA PHE A 17 -14.47 -19.51 12.87
C PHE A 17 -14.46 -19.70 11.35
N GLU A 18 -15.41 -19.10 10.66
CA GLU A 18 -15.58 -19.21 9.19
C GLU A 18 -14.97 -18.03 8.40
N GLY A 19 -14.50 -17.00 9.10
CA GLY A 19 -13.95 -15.80 8.48
C GLY A 19 -12.57 -15.99 7.86
N MET A 20 -12.06 -14.92 7.26
CA MET A 20 -10.74 -14.82 6.68
C MET A 20 -9.68 -14.62 7.77
N VAL A 21 -8.58 -15.34 7.66
CA VAL A 21 -7.36 -15.13 8.46
C VAL A 21 -6.28 -14.51 7.60
N ILE A 22 -5.69 -13.40 8.07
CA ILE A 22 -4.61 -12.68 7.40
C ILE A 22 -3.34 -12.74 8.26
N THR A 23 -2.18 -12.80 7.60
CA THR A 23 -0.88 -12.65 8.30
C THR A 23 -0.66 -11.21 8.74
N ASP A 24 0.29 -10.99 9.63
CA ASP A 24 0.94 -9.69 9.79
C ASP A 24 1.80 -9.36 8.56
N GLN A 25 2.27 -8.11 8.47
CA GLN A 25 3.06 -7.65 7.32
C GLN A 25 4.42 -8.34 7.25
N ALA A 26 4.67 -9.03 6.15
CA ALA A 26 5.85 -9.87 5.92
C ALA A 26 6.78 -9.33 4.84
N SER A 27 6.83 -8.02 4.63
CA SER A 27 7.55 -7.44 3.48
C SER A 27 9.06 -7.58 3.54
N PHE A 28 9.65 -7.77 4.73
CA PHE A 28 11.10 -7.75 4.92
C PHE A 28 11.67 -8.99 5.61
N TYR A 29 10.84 -9.79 6.27
CA TYR A 29 11.28 -10.94 7.07
C TYR A 29 10.40 -12.15 6.79
N THR A 30 10.77 -12.92 5.78
CA THR A 30 10.15 -14.23 5.50
C THR A 30 10.26 -15.17 6.69
N ASP A 31 11.32 -15.04 7.51
CA ASP A 31 11.58 -15.87 8.68
C ASP A 31 10.56 -15.67 9.81
N TYR A 32 9.97 -14.47 9.93
CA TYR A 32 8.99 -14.16 10.97
C TYR A 32 7.60 -14.77 10.69
N ILE A 33 7.17 -14.74 9.44
CA ILE A 33 5.85 -15.22 9.02
C ILE A 33 5.98 -16.59 8.32
N GLY A 34 7.15 -16.85 7.77
CA GLY A 34 7.52 -18.07 7.09
C GLY A 34 7.13 -18.15 5.62
N ASP A 35 7.26 -19.35 5.06
CA ASP A 35 6.89 -19.64 3.67
C ASP A 35 5.35 -19.58 3.51
N VAL A 36 4.90 -19.14 2.35
CA VAL A 36 3.48 -19.10 1.97
C VAL A 36 2.82 -20.48 1.99
N ARG A 37 3.56 -21.52 1.61
CA ARG A 37 3.04 -22.89 1.51
C ARG A 37 2.60 -23.47 2.84
N PRO A 38 3.45 -23.55 3.89
CA PRO A 38 3.04 -24.02 5.20
C PRO A 38 2.03 -23.07 5.87
N THR A 39 2.10 -21.76 5.60
CA THR A 39 1.14 -20.78 6.11
C THR A 39 -0.26 -21.05 5.55
N LEU A 40 -0.37 -21.25 4.23
CA LEU A 40 -1.62 -21.61 3.57
C LEU A 40 -2.13 -22.98 4.05
N TYR A 41 -1.23 -23.95 4.19
CA TYR A 41 -1.58 -25.29 4.73
C TYR A 41 -2.13 -25.20 6.16
N ALA A 42 -1.53 -24.37 7.01
CA ALA A 42 -1.97 -24.18 8.39
C ALA A 42 -3.37 -23.60 8.53
N GLY A 43 -3.89 -22.87 7.53
CA GLY A 43 -5.26 -22.32 7.58
C GLY A 43 -5.35 -20.81 7.43
N VAL A 44 -4.24 -20.15 7.14
CA VAL A 44 -4.23 -18.72 6.78
C VAL A 44 -4.69 -18.54 5.34
N ASP A 45 -5.44 -17.50 5.06
CA ASP A 45 -6.11 -17.30 3.77
C ASP A 45 -5.50 -16.17 2.95
N LEU A 46 -4.94 -15.15 3.59
CA LEU A 46 -4.41 -13.97 2.94
C LEU A 46 -3.07 -13.56 3.55
N MET A 47 -2.14 -13.21 2.67
CA MET A 47 -0.80 -12.73 3.07
C MET A 47 -0.75 -11.21 2.96
N LEU A 48 -0.51 -10.51 4.09
CA LEU A 48 -0.27 -9.08 4.09
C LEU A 48 1.16 -8.81 3.62
N CYS A 49 1.31 -8.37 2.38
CA CYS A 49 2.62 -8.22 1.76
C CYS A 49 2.65 -7.02 0.81
N THR A 50 3.72 -6.23 0.84
CA THR A 50 3.99 -5.16 -0.14
C THR A 50 4.75 -5.67 -1.37
N ASN A 51 5.43 -6.81 -1.25
CA ASN A 51 6.15 -7.44 -2.37
C ASN A 51 5.55 -8.81 -2.70
N SER A 52 4.65 -8.84 -3.68
CA SER A 52 3.96 -10.06 -4.09
C SER A 52 4.88 -11.15 -4.65
N SER A 53 6.12 -10.82 -5.07
CA SER A 53 7.06 -11.81 -5.60
C SER A 53 7.55 -12.80 -4.55
N LEU A 54 7.53 -12.42 -3.26
CA LEU A 54 7.92 -13.29 -2.15
C LEU A 54 6.90 -14.40 -1.84
N TRP A 55 5.68 -14.28 -2.37
CA TRP A 55 4.53 -15.12 -2.02
C TRP A 55 3.98 -15.91 -3.20
N LYS A 56 4.83 -16.20 -4.19
CA LYS A 56 4.43 -17.02 -5.33
C LYS A 56 4.49 -18.50 -4.97
N ILE A 57 3.45 -19.22 -5.34
CA ILE A 57 3.43 -20.68 -5.36
C ILE A 57 3.58 -21.07 -6.83
N GLU A 58 4.79 -21.50 -7.23
CA GLU A 58 5.10 -21.80 -8.64
C GLU A 58 4.34 -23.03 -9.16
N ASP A 59 4.03 -23.99 -8.28
CA ASP A 59 3.45 -25.30 -8.64
C ASP A 59 1.93 -25.38 -8.39
N TYR A 60 1.24 -24.27 -8.18
CA TYR A 60 -0.18 -24.31 -7.80
C TYR A 60 -1.07 -24.95 -8.87
N GLU A 61 -0.72 -24.80 -10.15
CA GLU A 61 -1.51 -25.32 -11.27
C GLU A 61 -1.41 -26.86 -11.39
N THR A 62 -0.30 -27.43 -10.98
CA THR A 62 -0.01 -28.87 -11.10
C THR A 62 -0.31 -29.65 -9.83
N SER A 63 -0.47 -28.98 -8.70
CA SER A 63 -0.71 -29.60 -7.40
C SER A 63 -2.16 -29.54 -6.98
N ASN A 64 -2.85 -30.67 -6.97
CA ASN A 64 -4.23 -30.78 -6.45
C ASN A 64 -4.36 -30.31 -5.00
N MET A 65 -3.30 -30.48 -4.18
CA MET A 65 -3.28 -30.01 -2.81
C MET A 65 -3.37 -28.47 -2.76
N TYR A 66 -2.49 -27.78 -3.49
CA TYR A 66 -2.51 -26.31 -3.51
C TYR A 66 -3.79 -25.75 -4.12
N CYS A 67 -4.32 -26.36 -5.17
CA CYS A 67 -5.63 -25.98 -5.70
C CYS A 67 -6.74 -26.06 -4.63
N THR A 68 -6.74 -27.10 -3.81
CA THR A 68 -7.72 -27.25 -2.73
C THR A 68 -7.53 -26.19 -1.64
N LEU A 69 -6.28 -25.93 -1.22
CA LEU A 69 -5.98 -24.92 -0.22
C LEU A 69 -6.33 -23.51 -0.69
N LEU A 70 -6.03 -23.17 -1.94
CA LEU A 70 -6.40 -21.89 -2.54
C LEU A 70 -7.89 -21.70 -2.68
N ARG A 71 -8.63 -22.75 -3.04
CA ARG A 71 -10.12 -22.70 -3.07
C ARG A 71 -10.70 -22.46 -1.69
N ARG A 72 -10.14 -23.10 -0.64
CA ARG A 72 -10.54 -22.84 0.75
C ARG A 72 -10.27 -21.39 1.14
N ALA A 73 -9.06 -20.89 0.89
CA ALA A 73 -8.69 -19.52 1.19
C ALA A 73 -9.60 -18.52 0.45
N THR A 74 -9.84 -18.72 -0.84
CA THR A 74 -10.77 -17.91 -1.65
C THR A 74 -12.18 -17.92 -1.09
N LYS A 75 -12.70 -19.09 -0.69
CA LYS A 75 -14.03 -19.20 -0.05
C LYS A 75 -14.09 -18.34 1.21
N ASN A 76 -13.09 -18.44 2.09
CA ASN A 76 -13.08 -17.69 3.35
C ASN A 76 -12.97 -16.18 3.13
N ILE A 77 -12.18 -15.74 2.14
CA ILE A 77 -12.06 -14.33 1.73
C ILE A 77 -13.44 -13.84 1.22
N LEU A 78 -14.06 -14.58 0.30
CA LEU A 78 -15.35 -14.21 -0.25
C LEU A 78 -16.45 -14.19 0.82
N TYR A 79 -16.43 -15.13 1.77
CA TYR A 79 -17.35 -15.14 2.92
C TYR A 79 -17.18 -13.86 3.77
N ALA A 80 -15.95 -13.49 4.10
CA ALA A 80 -15.68 -12.28 4.87
C ALA A 80 -16.13 -11.00 4.13
N VAL A 81 -15.87 -10.93 2.82
CA VAL A 81 -16.30 -9.79 1.99
C VAL A 81 -17.83 -9.72 1.90
N ALA A 82 -18.49 -10.86 1.64
CA ALA A 82 -19.96 -10.92 1.50
C ALA A 82 -20.69 -10.52 2.79
N ASN A 83 -20.09 -10.82 3.96
CA ASN A 83 -20.64 -10.47 5.26
C ASN A 83 -20.11 -9.14 5.82
N SER A 84 -19.31 -8.40 5.05
CA SER A 84 -18.78 -7.09 5.44
C SER A 84 -19.69 -5.94 5.01
N ASN A 85 -19.50 -4.77 5.62
CA ASN A 85 -20.18 -3.55 5.19
C ASN A 85 -19.81 -3.11 3.76
N ALA A 86 -18.73 -3.63 3.18
CA ALA A 86 -18.33 -3.32 1.82
C ALA A 86 -19.37 -3.78 0.78
N MET A 87 -20.15 -4.81 1.10
CA MET A 87 -21.23 -5.34 0.21
C MET A 87 -22.59 -4.70 0.47
N ASN A 88 -22.74 -3.87 1.52
CA ASN A 88 -24.01 -3.20 1.83
C ASN A 88 -24.30 -2.14 0.77
N GLY A 89 -25.42 -2.30 0.07
CA GLY A 89 -25.84 -1.38 -0.99
C GLY A 89 -25.12 -1.57 -2.34
N VAL A 90 -24.22 -2.54 -2.47
CA VAL A 90 -23.56 -2.86 -3.74
C VAL A 90 -24.42 -3.83 -4.56
N SER A 91 -24.67 -3.50 -5.81
CA SER A 91 -25.43 -4.31 -6.77
C SER A 91 -24.71 -4.37 -8.11
N ALA A 92 -25.17 -5.22 -9.03
CA ALA A 92 -24.62 -5.29 -10.39
C ALA A 92 -24.73 -3.96 -11.18
N LYS A 93 -25.59 -3.03 -10.72
CA LYS A 93 -25.77 -1.70 -11.31
C LYS A 93 -24.98 -0.59 -10.57
N THR A 94 -24.31 -0.92 -9.48
CA THR A 94 -23.56 0.06 -8.69
C THR A 94 -22.32 0.49 -9.45
N LYS A 95 -22.23 1.80 -9.72
CA LYS A 95 -21.05 2.41 -10.32
C LYS A 95 -20.14 2.93 -9.22
N ILE A 96 -18.93 2.40 -9.13
CA ILE A 96 -17.92 2.88 -8.20
C ILE A 96 -17.20 4.07 -8.88
N ILE A 97 -17.32 5.26 -8.28
CA ILE A 97 -16.62 6.46 -8.71
C ILE A 97 -15.58 6.81 -7.64
N ARG A 98 -14.35 7.04 -8.08
CA ARG A 98 -13.33 7.61 -7.19
C ARG A 98 -13.62 9.09 -7.01
N VAL A 99 -13.92 9.49 -5.79
CA VAL A 99 -14.06 10.89 -5.41
C VAL A 99 -12.80 11.30 -4.67
N MET A 100 -12.22 12.43 -5.09
CA MET A 100 -11.06 13.01 -4.39
C MET A 100 -11.52 13.51 -3.02
N PRO A 101 -10.98 12.96 -1.91
CA PRO A 101 -11.35 13.39 -0.57
C PRO A 101 -10.88 14.83 -0.31
N ASP A 102 -11.55 15.51 0.62
CA ASP A 102 -11.30 16.93 0.86
C ASP A 102 -9.88 17.21 1.37
N TYR A 103 -9.28 16.29 2.11
CA TYR A 103 -7.89 16.44 2.55
C TYR A 103 -6.89 16.47 1.36
N GLU A 104 -7.11 15.69 0.30
CA GLU A 104 -6.25 15.73 -0.88
C GLU A 104 -6.33 17.10 -1.58
N LYS A 105 -7.52 17.70 -1.66
CA LYS A 105 -7.70 19.05 -2.21
C LYS A 105 -6.91 20.08 -1.40
N TRP A 106 -6.97 20.00 -0.08
CA TRP A 106 -6.22 20.88 0.81
C TRP A 106 -4.71 20.69 0.71
N LEU A 107 -4.23 19.44 0.56
CA LEU A 107 -2.81 19.17 0.34
C LEU A 107 -2.32 19.79 -0.97
N ILE A 108 -3.06 19.62 -2.06
CA ILE A 108 -2.72 20.25 -3.35
C ILE A 108 -2.67 21.77 -3.24
N ALA A 109 -3.65 22.37 -2.56
CA ALA A 109 -3.66 23.82 -2.35
C ALA A 109 -2.44 24.28 -1.53
N LEU A 110 -2.08 23.54 -0.47
CA LEU A 110 -0.90 23.82 0.36
C LEU A 110 0.38 23.71 -0.46
N ASP A 111 0.54 22.65 -1.24
CA ASP A 111 1.71 22.44 -2.11
C ASP A 111 1.87 23.57 -3.13
N CYS A 112 0.76 24.04 -3.71
CA CYS A 112 0.80 25.20 -4.61
C CYS A 112 1.27 26.47 -3.90
N VAL A 113 0.77 26.75 -2.70
CA VAL A 113 1.19 27.93 -1.90
C VAL A 113 2.68 27.83 -1.55
N VAL A 114 3.14 26.68 -1.07
CA VAL A 114 4.56 26.47 -0.75
C VAL A 114 5.42 26.62 -1.99
N GLY A 115 5.01 26.08 -3.13
CA GLY A 115 5.73 26.23 -4.41
C GLY A 115 5.89 27.70 -4.83
N VAL A 116 4.83 28.50 -4.71
CA VAL A 116 4.87 29.94 -5.02
C VAL A 116 5.82 30.68 -4.06
N LEU A 117 5.74 30.38 -2.77
CA LEU A 117 6.63 31.00 -1.77
C LEU A 117 8.11 30.66 -2.01
N CYS A 118 8.41 29.40 -2.35
CA CYS A 118 9.75 28.98 -2.70
C CYS A 118 10.27 29.69 -3.96
N ALA A 119 9.45 29.79 -5.01
CA ALA A 119 9.81 30.51 -6.23
C ALA A 119 10.06 32.00 -5.97
N ALA A 120 9.20 32.64 -5.17
CA ALA A 120 9.39 34.04 -4.76
C ALA A 120 10.68 34.22 -3.92
N GLY A 121 10.96 33.29 -3.01
CA GLY A 121 12.19 33.32 -2.21
C GLY A 121 13.45 33.17 -3.06
N ILE A 122 13.46 32.27 -4.02
CA ILE A 122 14.59 32.07 -4.95
C ILE A 122 14.80 33.32 -5.79
N THR A 123 13.74 33.88 -6.37
CA THR A 123 13.84 35.10 -7.19
C THR A 123 14.34 36.28 -6.39
N TRP A 124 13.88 36.43 -5.14
CA TRP A 124 14.36 37.46 -4.22
C TRP A 124 15.86 37.28 -3.88
N ALA A 125 16.27 36.06 -3.58
CA ALA A 125 17.66 35.75 -3.30
C ALA A 125 18.57 36.08 -4.49
N VAL A 126 18.19 35.66 -5.71
CA VAL A 126 18.93 35.98 -6.94
C VAL A 126 19.02 37.50 -7.16
N PHE A 127 17.95 38.24 -6.90
CA PHE A 127 17.96 39.70 -7.00
C PHE A 127 18.93 40.32 -6.00
N LEU A 128 18.97 39.87 -4.76
CA LEU A 128 19.90 40.35 -3.74
C LEU A 128 21.37 40.07 -4.11
N PHE A 129 21.67 38.87 -4.62
CA PHE A 129 23.02 38.52 -5.09
C PHE A 129 23.47 39.42 -6.23
N LYS A 130 22.63 39.62 -7.25
CA LYS A 130 22.93 40.54 -8.38
C LYS A 130 23.12 41.99 -7.93
N LYS A 131 22.37 42.44 -6.92
CA LYS A 131 22.55 43.80 -6.35
C LYS A 131 23.88 43.92 -5.60
N LYS A 132 24.31 42.88 -4.90
CA LYS A 132 25.61 42.86 -4.17
C LYS A 132 26.78 42.91 -5.16
N ASP A 133 26.74 42.10 -6.23
CA ASP A 133 27.77 42.07 -7.26
C ASP A 133 27.94 43.44 -7.94
N LYS A 134 26.84 44.17 -8.20
CA LYS A 134 26.91 45.53 -8.74
C LYS A 134 27.53 46.55 -7.80
N VAL A 135 27.45 46.36 -6.49
CA VAL A 135 28.03 47.26 -5.48
C VAL A 135 29.53 46.95 -5.28
N GLU A 136 29.92 45.68 -5.34
CA GLU A 136 31.33 45.25 -5.13
C GLU A 136 32.22 45.46 -6.38
N ASN A 137 31.64 45.42 -7.62
CA ASN A 137 32.38 45.56 -8.87
C ASN A 137 31.84 46.69 -9.80
N PRO A 138 31.91 47.97 -9.40
CA PRO A 138 31.39 49.08 -10.23
C PRO A 138 32.25 49.41 -11.47
N VAL A 139 33.42 48.76 -11.64
CA VAL A 139 34.40 49.12 -12.68
C VAL A 139 34.19 48.37 -13.99
N GLU A 140 33.52 47.24 -14.03
CA GLU A 140 33.34 46.48 -15.27
C GLU A 140 32.23 47.03 -16.17
N GLU A 141 31.19 47.66 -15.62
CA GLU A 141 30.05 48.21 -16.39
C GLU A 141 30.43 49.44 -17.22
N LYS A 142 31.56 50.17 -16.88
CA LYS A 142 32.04 51.32 -17.63
C LYS A 142 32.95 50.98 -18.82
N LYS A 143 33.32 49.73 -19.02
CA LYS A 143 34.10 49.27 -20.18
C LYS A 143 33.27 48.61 -21.28
N ALA A 144 31.95 48.42 -21.07
CA ALA A 144 31.02 47.78 -22.03
C ALA A 144 30.09 48.75 -22.73
N ASN A 145 30.23 50.09 -22.49
CA ASN A 145 29.64 51.19 -23.21
C ASN A 145 30.75 52.07 -23.80
#